data_67d008ddf85288dc70bc7178626e187a
#
_entry.id   67d008ddf85288dc70bc7178626e187a
#
_cell.length_a   1.000
_cell.length_b   1.000
_cell.length_c   1.000
_cell.angle_alpha   90.00
_cell.angle_beta   90.00
_cell.angle_gamma   90.00
#
_symmetry.space_group_name_H-M   'P 1'
#
loop_
_entity.id
_entity.type
_entity.pdbx_description
1 polymer ?
#
loop_
_entity_poly.entity_id
_entity_poly.type
_entity_poly.pdbx_seq_one_letter_code
_entity_poly.pdbx_strand_id
1 'polypeptide(L)'
;MSEASEDRSPQRYPLAWKTDAFWDPDALSDELQRVFDICHSCRRCLSLCSAFPTLFDLIDESETLEVDSLTREDYTRVVERCYLCDMCFMAKCPYVPPHEWEVDFPRLMLRAKAQHYRRDGASFRDETLTRTDRLGGLAAHPGVAQVVNAVNHNATFRAGLEKALGVHRQRELPDYTTQPFGRWKARHASLAEGQARPEEGEGTTGKVAVFGTCYVNYQMPELGRSLTAVLEHNGIPVRFAEKEQCCGMPRWELGDLDGVAGALEALMPQLEPLVDAGWDILAPVPSCALMLRQEYTALAPEGERG
;
A
#
# COMPACT_ATOMS: atom_id res chain seq x y z
N MET A 1 9.62 -29.98 -26.28
CA MET A 1 9.53 -28.57 -26.63
C MET A 1 8.57 -27.96 -25.61
N SER A 2 9.09 -27.42 -24.51
CA SER A 2 8.30 -26.69 -23.51
C SER A 2 8.07 -25.29 -24.08
N GLU A 3 6.83 -24.98 -24.44
CA GLU A 3 6.42 -23.60 -24.65
C GLU A 3 6.68 -22.87 -23.32
N ALA A 4 7.62 -21.93 -23.37
CA ALA A 4 7.79 -21.00 -22.27
C ALA A 4 6.42 -20.37 -22.00
N SER A 5 5.93 -20.49 -20.78
CA SER A 5 4.73 -19.80 -20.36
C SER A 5 5.00 -18.32 -20.53
N GLU A 6 4.44 -17.72 -21.60
CA GLU A 6 4.42 -16.27 -21.72
C GLU A 6 3.88 -15.70 -20.40
N ASP A 7 4.68 -14.86 -19.78
CA ASP A 7 4.26 -14.16 -18.56
C ASP A 7 3.02 -13.32 -18.91
N ARG A 8 1.85 -13.83 -18.52
CA ARG A 8 0.55 -13.18 -18.76
C ARG A 8 0.23 -12.14 -17.68
N SER A 9 1.21 -11.75 -16.88
CA SER A 9 1.03 -10.69 -15.92
C SER A 9 0.66 -9.39 -16.64
N PRO A 10 -0.35 -8.65 -16.15
CA PRO A 10 -0.71 -7.36 -16.74
C PRO A 10 0.50 -6.42 -16.75
N GLN A 11 0.77 -5.84 -17.92
CA GLN A 11 1.85 -4.85 -18.03
C GLN A 11 1.38 -3.50 -17.51
N ARG A 12 2.26 -2.80 -16.79
CA ARG A 12 2.01 -1.45 -16.30
C ARG A 12 2.98 -0.44 -16.90
N TYR A 13 2.44 0.71 -17.27
CA TYR A 13 3.23 1.85 -17.70
C TYR A 13 3.70 2.69 -16.50
N PRO A 14 4.80 3.46 -16.65
CA PRO A 14 5.23 4.44 -15.66
C PRO A 14 4.12 5.45 -15.33
N LEU A 15 4.14 5.96 -14.11
CA LEU A 15 3.12 6.92 -13.68
C LEU A 15 3.26 8.30 -14.33
N ALA A 16 4.32 8.62 -15.03
CA ALA A 16 4.59 9.91 -15.68
C ALA A 16 4.28 11.16 -14.79
N TRP A 17 4.31 11.02 -13.47
CA TRP A 17 3.85 12.02 -12.50
C TRP A 17 4.68 13.31 -12.45
N LYS A 18 5.83 13.31 -13.10
CA LYS A 18 6.69 14.49 -13.26
C LYS A 18 6.36 15.33 -14.50
N THR A 19 5.36 14.92 -15.29
CA THR A 19 4.93 15.64 -16.52
C THR A 19 3.70 16.52 -16.24
N ASP A 20 3.58 17.63 -16.96
CA ASP A 20 2.42 18.53 -16.84
C ASP A 20 1.10 17.82 -17.21
N ALA A 21 1.15 16.90 -18.19
CA ALA A 21 -0.01 16.12 -18.62
C ALA A 21 -0.63 15.27 -17.51
N PHE A 22 0.19 14.77 -16.57
CA PHE A 22 -0.33 14.04 -15.40
C PHE A 22 -1.20 14.93 -14.50
N TRP A 23 -0.87 16.22 -14.42
CA TRP A 23 -1.52 17.18 -13.54
C TRP A 23 -2.65 17.97 -14.21
N ASP A 24 -2.92 17.73 -15.50
CA ASP A 24 -4.01 18.37 -16.22
C ASP A 24 -5.37 17.83 -15.72
N PRO A 25 -6.24 18.71 -15.14
CA PRO A 25 -7.51 18.28 -14.59
C PRO A 25 -8.57 17.93 -15.63
N ASP A 26 -8.48 18.49 -16.83
CA ASP A 26 -9.44 18.20 -17.90
C ASP A 26 -9.08 16.85 -18.55
N ALA A 27 -7.81 16.61 -18.84
CA ALA A 27 -7.33 15.31 -19.30
C ALA A 27 -7.59 14.19 -18.26
N LEU A 28 -7.58 14.49 -16.95
CA LEU A 28 -7.98 13.54 -15.92
C LEU A 28 -9.49 13.26 -15.98
N SER A 29 -10.31 14.30 -16.15
CA SER A 29 -11.76 14.18 -16.22
C SER A 29 -12.21 13.32 -17.40
N ASP A 30 -11.61 13.55 -18.57
CA ASP A 30 -11.89 12.79 -19.78
C ASP A 30 -11.51 11.30 -19.62
N GLU A 31 -10.37 11.04 -19.01
CA GLU A 31 -9.93 9.66 -18.75
C GLU A 31 -10.79 8.95 -17.68
N LEU A 32 -11.23 9.67 -16.63
CA LEU A 32 -12.18 9.13 -15.66
C LEU A 32 -13.49 8.75 -16.34
N GLN A 33 -14.05 9.64 -17.18
CA GLN A 33 -15.25 9.36 -17.95
C GLN A 33 -15.08 8.12 -18.83
N ARG A 34 -14.02 8.07 -19.63
CA ARG A 34 -13.73 6.93 -20.52
C ARG A 34 -13.67 5.60 -19.78
N VAL A 35 -12.93 5.56 -18.66
CA VAL A 35 -12.76 4.32 -17.89
C VAL A 35 -14.05 3.94 -17.15
N PHE A 36 -14.80 4.93 -16.64
CA PHE A 36 -16.08 4.66 -15.97
C PHE A 36 -17.14 4.14 -16.94
N ASP A 37 -17.18 4.60 -18.20
CA ASP A 37 -18.03 4.04 -19.25
C ASP A 37 -17.72 2.56 -19.51
N ILE A 38 -16.44 2.20 -19.61
CA ILE A 38 -16.01 0.81 -19.76
C ILE A 38 -16.42 -0.03 -18.54
N CYS A 39 -16.21 0.50 -17.33
CA CYS A 39 -16.57 -0.18 -16.10
C CYS A 39 -18.08 -0.35 -15.95
N HIS A 40 -18.87 0.67 -16.33
CA HIS A 40 -20.32 0.62 -16.33
C HIS A 40 -20.86 -0.45 -17.27
N SER A 41 -20.37 -0.49 -18.50
CA SER A 41 -20.76 -1.50 -19.48
C SER A 41 -20.40 -2.93 -19.06
N CYS A 42 -19.30 -3.09 -18.34
CA CYS A 42 -18.77 -4.41 -17.93
C CYS A 42 -19.31 -4.91 -16.59
N ARG A 43 -19.42 -4.07 -15.56
CA ARG A 43 -19.88 -4.33 -14.17
C ARG A 43 -19.26 -5.55 -13.46
N ARG A 44 -18.22 -6.16 -14.02
CA ARG A 44 -17.61 -7.40 -13.49
C ARG A 44 -17.03 -7.23 -12.07
N CYS A 45 -16.66 -6.01 -11.69
CA CYS A 45 -16.02 -5.70 -10.41
C CYS A 45 -16.99 -5.29 -9.30
N LEU A 46 -18.33 -5.37 -9.52
CA LEU A 46 -19.37 -4.97 -8.56
C LEU A 46 -19.13 -5.48 -7.13
N SER A 47 -18.72 -6.73 -6.98
CA SER A 47 -18.51 -7.37 -5.68
C SER A 47 -17.08 -7.27 -5.14
N LEU A 48 -16.20 -6.54 -5.80
CA LEU A 48 -14.77 -6.55 -5.47
C LEU A 48 -14.41 -5.60 -4.33
N CYS A 49 -14.95 -4.37 -4.37
CA CYS A 49 -14.70 -3.34 -3.35
C CYS A 49 -15.84 -2.31 -3.36
N SER A 50 -15.76 -1.29 -2.51
CA SER A 50 -16.79 -0.25 -2.38
C SER A 50 -16.80 0.79 -3.51
N ALA A 51 -15.70 0.93 -4.27
CA ALA A 51 -15.63 1.92 -5.36
C ALA A 51 -16.59 1.61 -6.51
N PHE A 52 -16.69 0.34 -6.91
CA PHE A 52 -17.53 -0.06 -8.03
C PHE A 52 -19.04 0.01 -7.74
N PRO A 53 -19.56 -0.47 -6.59
CA PRO A 53 -20.96 -0.20 -6.24
C PRO A 53 -21.27 1.30 -6.19
N THR A 54 -20.39 2.11 -5.61
CA THR A 54 -20.58 3.57 -5.59
C THR A 54 -20.69 4.15 -7.00
N LEU A 55 -19.81 3.72 -7.94
CA LEU A 55 -19.89 4.16 -9.33
C LEU A 55 -21.21 3.73 -9.98
N PHE A 56 -21.60 2.48 -9.81
CA PHE A 56 -22.79 1.94 -10.49
C PHE A 56 -24.09 2.50 -9.90
N ASP A 57 -24.17 2.70 -8.58
CA ASP A 57 -25.32 3.33 -7.93
C ASP A 57 -25.48 4.78 -8.41
N LEU A 58 -24.37 5.55 -8.50
CA LEU A 58 -24.40 6.91 -9.02
C LEU A 58 -24.93 6.97 -10.46
N ILE A 59 -24.52 6.03 -11.32
CA ILE A 59 -25.00 5.96 -12.71
C ILE A 59 -26.47 5.54 -12.74
N ASP A 60 -26.82 4.47 -12.01
CA ASP A 60 -28.18 3.92 -12.00
C ASP A 60 -29.22 4.90 -11.39
N GLU A 61 -28.78 5.86 -10.56
CA GLU A 61 -29.59 6.92 -9.98
C GLU A 61 -29.56 8.22 -10.80
N SER A 62 -28.72 8.30 -11.85
CA SER A 62 -28.54 9.50 -12.66
C SER A 62 -29.67 9.71 -13.68
N GLU A 63 -29.78 10.92 -14.23
CA GLU A 63 -30.86 11.31 -15.14
C GLU A 63 -30.83 10.53 -16.46
N THR A 64 -29.64 10.32 -17.03
CA THR A 64 -29.47 9.62 -18.33
C THR A 64 -29.23 8.13 -18.17
N LEU A 65 -28.96 7.64 -16.94
CA LEU A 65 -28.46 6.30 -16.66
C LEU A 65 -27.11 5.99 -17.33
N GLU A 66 -26.34 7.04 -17.61
CA GLU A 66 -25.03 6.99 -18.26
C GLU A 66 -24.02 7.87 -17.50
N VAL A 67 -22.73 7.66 -17.76
CA VAL A 67 -21.63 8.37 -17.08
C VAL A 67 -21.61 9.87 -17.40
N ASP A 68 -22.13 10.25 -18.55
CA ASP A 68 -22.16 11.64 -19.03
C ASP A 68 -22.98 12.59 -18.14
N SER A 69 -23.91 12.07 -17.33
CA SER A 69 -24.68 12.85 -16.37
C SER A 69 -24.02 12.99 -15.00
N LEU A 70 -22.89 12.31 -14.76
CA LEU A 70 -22.17 12.42 -13.51
C LEU A 70 -21.33 13.70 -13.43
N THR A 71 -21.29 14.27 -12.25
CA THR A 71 -20.49 15.46 -11.95
C THR A 71 -19.07 15.10 -11.52
N ARG A 72 -18.16 16.08 -11.50
CA ARG A 72 -16.81 15.92 -10.92
C ARG A 72 -16.86 15.54 -9.43
N GLU A 73 -17.89 15.95 -8.72
CA GLU A 73 -18.08 15.58 -7.31
C GLU A 73 -18.43 14.09 -7.18
N ASP A 74 -19.27 13.58 -8.08
CA ASP A 74 -19.59 12.15 -8.14
C ASP A 74 -18.35 11.31 -8.46
N TYR A 75 -17.50 11.76 -9.38
CA TYR A 75 -16.20 11.12 -9.63
C TYR A 75 -15.33 11.09 -8.37
N THR A 76 -15.29 12.19 -7.61
CA THR A 76 -14.54 12.27 -6.35
C THR A 76 -15.04 11.23 -5.34
N ARG A 77 -16.35 11.03 -5.24
CA ARG A 77 -16.96 10.00 -4.36
C ARG A 77 -16.47 8.58 -4.71
N VAL A 78 -16.32 8.28 -5.98
CA VAL A 78 -15.78 6.97 -6.43
C VAL A 78 -14.29 6.85 -6.11
N VAL A 79 -13.51 7.90 -6.38
CA VAL A 79 -12.07 7.97 -6.11
C VAL A 79 -11.76 7.76 -4.63
N GLU A 80 -12.52 8.38 -3.73
CA GLU A 80 -12.36 8.24 -2.28
C GLU A 80 -12.63 6.81 -1.77
N ARG A 81 -13.42 6.02 -2.50
CA ARG A 81 -13.71 4.63 -2.15
C ARG A 81 -12.67 3.63 -2.65
N CYS A 82 -11.69 4.07 -3.44
CA CYS A 82 -10.62 3.21 -3.92
C CYS A 82 -9.45 3.18 -2.93
N TYR A 83 -9.07 1.98 -2.49
CA TYR A 83 -7.94 1.74 -1.58
C TYR A 83 -6.64 1.36 -2.28
N LEU A 84 -6.57 1.53 -3.61
CA LEU A 84 -5.38 1.24 -4.42
C LEU A 84 -4.78 -0.16 -4.14
N CYS A 85 -5.63 -1.16 -3.92
CA CYS A 85 -5.22 -2.52 -3.59
C CYS A 85 -4.90 -3.40 -4.80
N ASP A 86 -5.05 -2.87 -6.01
CA ASP A 86 -4.76 -3.50 -7.31
C ASP A 86 -5.57 -4.76 -7.66
N MET A 87 -6.46 -5.24 -6.83
CA MET A 87 -7.22 -6.47 -7.07
C MET A 87 -8.03 -6.44 -8.38
N CYS A 88 -8.58 -5.28 -8.76
CA CYS A 88 -9.28 -5.14 -10.02
C CYS A 88 -8.33 -5.29 -11.22
N PHE A 89 -7.15 -4.71 -11.15
CA PHE A 89 -6.13 -4.78 -12.20
C PHE A 89 -5.52 -6.18 -12.31
N MET A 90 -5.03 -6.72 -11.20
CA MET A 90 -4.27 -7.96 -11.17
C MET A 90 -5.10 -9.22 -11.44
N ALA A 91 -6.37 -9.24 -10.99
CA ALA A 91 -7.13 -10.49 -10.95
C ALA A 91 -8.47 -10.45 -11.71
N LYS A 92 -9.01 -9.27 -12.05
CA LYS A 92 -10.41 -9.19 -12.46
C LYS A 92 -10.67 -8.54 -13.81
N CYS A 93 -9.96 -7.47 -14.15
CA CYS A 93 -10.22 -6.68 -15.34
C CYS A 93 -9.66 -7.37 -16.59
N PRO A 94 -10.48 -7.63 -17.62
CA PRO A 94 -10.00 -8.20 -18.88
C PRO A 94 -9.43 -7.15 -19.82
N TYR A 95 -9.54 -5.86 -19.48
CA TYR A 95 -9.21 -4.73 -20.34
C TYR A 95 -7.89 -4.04 -19.93
N VAL A 96 -7.11 -4.68 -19.07
CA VAL A 96 -5.77 -4.18 -18.69
C VAL A 96 -4.78 -4.33 -19.86
N PRO A 97 -3.71 -3.53 -19.92
CA PRO A 97 -2.68 -3.71 -20.95
C PRO A 97 -2.17 -5.16 -21.01
N PRO A 98 -1.95 -5.74 -22.21
CA PRO A 98 -1.89 -5.08 -23.52
C PRO A 98 -3.23 -4.98 -24.28
N HIS A 99 -4.38 -5.01 -23.61
CA HIS A 99 -5.67 -4.82 -24.27
C HIS A 99 -5.76 -3.39 -24.85
N GLU A 100 -6.41 -3.22 -26.02
CA GLU A 100 -6.54 -1.92 -26.71
C GLU A 100 -7.15 -0.79 -25.87
N TRP A 101 -7.94 -1.12 -24.86
CA TRP A 101 -8.54 -0.14 -23.96
C TRP A 101 -7.64 0.27 -22.79
N GLU A 102 -6.57 -0.44 -22.55
CA GLU A 102 -5.51 -0.12 -21.57
C GLU A 102 -6.03 0.39 -20.22
N VAL A 103 -7.03 -0.28 -19.66
CA VAL A 103 -7.65 0.14 -18.40
C VAL A 103 -6.74 -0.15 -17.22
N ASP A 104 -6.22 0.88 -16.57
CA ASP A 104 -5.58 0.78 -15.25
C ASP A 104 -6.37 1.63 -14.23
N PHE A 105 -7.46 1.06 -13.72
CA PHE A 105 -8.33 1.74 -12.77
C PHE A 105 -7.59 2.21 -11.50
N PRO A 106 -6.74 1.40 -10.82
CA PRO A 106 -6.03 1.87 -9.65
C PRO A 106 -5.10 3.05 -9.91
N ARG A 107 -4.37 3.06 -11.03
CA ARG A 107 -3.48 4.17 -11.40
C ARG A 107 -4.23 5.44 -11.75
N LEU A 108 -5.39 5.32 -12.38
CA LEU A 108 -6.28 6.44 -12.63
C LEU A 108 -6.81 7.02 -11.32
N MET A 109 -7.23 6.17 -10.37
CA MET A 109 -7.65 6.62 -9.04
C MET A 109 -6.51 7.30 -8.28
N LEU A 110 -5.31 6.77 -8.37
CA LEU A 110 -4.11 7.39 -7.80
C LEU A 110 -3.84 8.77 -8.40
N ARG A 111 -3.92 8.91 -9.73
CA ARG A 111 -3.77 10.20 -10.41
C ARG A 111 -4.79 11.22 -9.90
N ALA A 112 -6.05 10.81 -9.74
CA ALA A 112 -7.10 11.67 -9.20
C ALA A 112 -6.81 12.07 -7.75
N LYS A 113 -6.42 11.12 -6.89
CA LYS A 113 -6.01 11.40 -5.51
C LYS A 113 -4.81 12.34 -5.44
N ALA A 114 -3.81 12.14 -6.29
CA ALA A 114 -2.62 13.00 -6.33
C ALA A 114 -2.96 14.45 -6.74
N GLN A 115 -3.83 14.63 -7.73
CA GLN A 115 -4.30 15.97 -8.10
C GLN A 115 -5.10 16.64 -6.97
N HIS A 116 -5.97 15.88 -6.27
CA HIS A 116 -6.68 16.39 -5.10
C HIS A 116 -5.70 16.78 -3.99
N TYR A 117 -4.76 15.91 -3.65
CA TYR A 117 -3.76 16.17 -2.62
C TYR A 117 -2.91 17.41 -2.94
N ARG A 118 -2.48 17.57 -4.21
CA ARG A 118 -1.69 18.73 -4.64
C ARG A 118 -2.48 20.03 -4.57
N ARG A 119 -3.79 20.00 -4.87
CA ARG A 119 -4.67 21.17 -4.87
C ARG A 119 -5.11 21.58 -3.47
N ASP A 120 -5.56 20.63 -2.66
CA ASP A 120 -6.29 20.86 -1.41
C ASP A 120 -5.47 20.47 -0.17
N GLY A 121 -4.37 19.72 -0.34
CA GLY A 121 -3.64 19.09 0.76
C GLY A 121 -4.41 17.93 1.39
N ALA A 122 -3.92 17.47 2.53
CA ALA A 122 -4.64 16.52 3.36
C ALA A 122 -5.23 17.19 4.60
N SER A 123 -6.32 16.62 5.13
CA SER A 123 -6.84 17.06 6.42
C SER A 123 -5.79 16.82 7.52
N PHE A 124 -5.83 17.61 8.61
CA PHE A 124 -4.94 17.40 9.78
C PHE A 124 -4.99 15.96 10.29
N ARG A 125 -6.18 15.33 10.25
CA ARG A 125 -6.39 13.92 10.58
C ARG A 125 -5.56 13.01 9.67
N ASP A 126 -5.73 13.17 8.36
CA ASP A 126 -5.12 12.27 7.38
C ASP A 126 -3.60 12.46 7.33
N GLU A 127 -3.13 13.70 7.41
CA GLU A 127 -1.70 14.02 7.53
C GLU A 127 -1.08 13.40 8.79
N THR A 128 -1.81 13.38 9.91
CA THR A 128 -1.35 12.79 11.15
C THR A 128 -1.35 11.27 11.07
N LEU A 129 -2.46 10.66 10.65
CA LEU A 129 -2.63 9.21 10.63
C LEU A 129 -1.72 8.49 9.62
N THR A 130 -1.31 9.15 8.55
CA THR A 130 -0.40 8.57 7.55
C THR A 130 1.06 8.56 7.96
N ARG A 131 1.44 9.29 9.02
CA ARG A 131 2.79 9.26 9.61
C ARG A 131 2.94 8.11 10.61
N THR A 132 2.62 6.90 10.16
CA THR A 132 2.50 5.69 11.00
C THR A 132 3.78 5.32 11.75
N ASP A 133 4.95 5.59 11.20
CA ASP A 133 6.25 5.39 11.82
C ASP A 133 6.51 6.36 12.99
N ARG A 134 6.20 7.65 12.79
CA ARG A 134 6.34 8.67 13.84
C ARG A 134 5.35 8.46 14.98
N LEU A 135 4.08 8.25 14.63
CA LEU A 135 3.03 7.95 15.62
C LEU A 135 3.34 6.67 16.38
N GLY A 136 3.74 5.61 15.67
CA GLY A 136 4.12 4.34 16.27
C GLY A 136 5.31 4.49 17.21
N GLY A 137 6.34 5.24 16.79
CA GLY A 137 7.50 5.53 17.62
C GLY A 137 7.15 6.24 18.94
N LEU A 138 6.25 7.23 18.88
CA LEU A 138 5.76 7.92 20.08
C LEU A 138 4.85 7.03 20.94
N ALA A 139 3.88 6.37 20.30
CA ALA A 139 2.89 5.56 20.99
C ALA A 139 3.46 4.29 21.62
N ALA A 140 4.56 3.73 21.10
CA ALA A 140 5.20 2.53 21.64
C ALA A 140 6.11 2.81 22.86
N HIS A 141 6.23 4.06 23.33
CA HIS A 141 6.94 4.34 24.56
C HIS A 141 6.22 3.77 25.78
N PRO A 142 6.95 3.18 26.74
CA PRO A 142 6.37 2.75 28.02
C PRO A 142 5.62 3.91 28.71
N GLY A 143 4.42 3.64 29.20
CA GLY A 143 3.52 4.65 29.75
C GLY A 143 2.60 5.28 28.72
N VAL A 144 3.10 5.66 27.54
CA VAL A 144 2.27 6.21 26.45
C VAL A 144 1.40 5.12 25.83
N ALA A 145 1.96 3.95 25.53
CA ALA A 145 1.19 2.83 24.97
C ALA A 145 0.00 2.44 25.86
N GLN A 146 0.21 2.34 27.18
CA GLN A 146 -0.87 2.01 28.11
C GLN A 146 -2.00 3.06 28.08
N VAL A 147 -1.65 4.34 28.04
CA VAL A 147 -2.63 5.43 27.98
C VAL A 147 -3.38 5.41 26.64
N VAL A 148 -2.66 5.31 25.52
CA VAL A 148 -3.28 5.27 24.19
C VAL A 148 -4.21 4.06 24.06
N ASN A 149 -3.77 2.88 24.47
CA ASN A 149 -4.58 1.67 24.41
C ASN A 149 -5.81 1.79 25.34
N ALA A 150 -5.66 2.31 26.55
CA ALA A 150 -6.80 2.55 27.45
C ALA A 150 -7.82 3.54 26.84
N VAL A 151 -7.35 4.59 26.18
CA VAL A 151 -8.21 5.54 25.44
C VAL A 151 -8.93 4.84 24.27
N ASN A 152 -8.22 4.00 23.53
CA ASN A 152 -8.79 3.26 22.41
C ASN A 152 -9.90 2.27 22.83
N HIS A 153 -9.80 1.71 24.02
CA HIS A 153 -10.81 0.78 24.56
C HIS A 153 -11.94 1.47 25.36
N ASN A 154 -11.84 2.77 25.63
CA ASN A 154 -12.85 3.49 26.41
C ASN A 154 -13.92 4.13 25.51
N ALA A 155 -15.18 3.73 25.67
CA ALA A 155 -16.29 4.18 24.83
C ALA A 155 -16.49 5.71 24.83
N THR A 156 -16.28 6.38 25.95
CA THR A 156 -16.44 7.84 26.06
C THR A 156 -15.35 8.57 25.28
N PHE A 157 -14.09 8.15 25.44
CA PHE A 157 -12.98 8.72 24.65
C PHE A 157 -13.12 8.41 23.17
N ARG A 158 -13.61 7.22 22.80
CA ARG A 158 -13.89 6.85 21.39
C ARG A 158 -14.94 7.78 20.76
N ALA A 159 -15.99 8.16 21.51
CA ALA A 159 -16.96 9.13 21.04
C ALA A 159 -16.33 10.54 20.83
N GLY A 160 -15.35 10.91 21.67
CA GLY A 160 -14.57 12.13 21.48
C GLY A 160 -13.67 12.07 20.23
N LEU A 161 -12.96 10.96 20.01
CA LEU A 161 -12.13 10.73 18.82
C LEU A 161 -12.96 10.74 17.53
N GLU A 162 -14.18 10.20 17.55
CA GLU A 162 -15.09 10.25 16.41
C GLU A 162 -15.44 11.69 16.02
N LYS A 163 -15.73 12.56 17.00
CA LYS A 163 -16.00 13.97 16.76
C LYS A 163 -14.77 14.76 16.29
N ALA A 164 -13.59 14.45 16.83
CA ALA A 164 -12.37 15.18 16.55
C ALA A 164 -11.66 14.71 15.26
N LEU A 165 -11.63 13.41 15.02
CA LEU A 165 -10.88 12.78 13.95
C LEU A 165 -11.74 12.02 12.93
N GLY A 166 -13.08 11.97 13.11
CA GLY A 166 -13.98 11.23 12.23
C GLY A 166 -13.75 9.69 12.23
N VAL A 167 -13.02 9.17 13.21
CA VAL A 167 -12.80 7.73 13.37
C VAL A 167 -13.99 7.13 14.11
N HIS A 168 -14.80 6.35 13.40
CA HIS A 168 -16.02 5.77 13.96
C HIS A 168 -15.74 5.03 15.29
N ARG A 169 -16.57 5.26 16.30
CA ARG A 169 -16.34 4.73 17.67
C ARG A 169 -16.27 3.22 17.78
N GLN A 170 -16.93 2.49 16.89
CA GLN A 170 -16.91 1.03 16.82
C GLN A 170 -15.75 0.48 15.99
N ARG A 171 -14.97 1.33 15.31
CA ARG A 171 -13.76 0.88 14.59
C ARG A 171 -12.72 0.43 15.59
N GLU A 172 -12.39 -0.85 15.60
CA GLU A 172 -11.27 -1.37 16.39
C GLU A 172 -9.96 -0.78 15.85
N LEU A 173 -9.17 -0.19 16.74
CA LEU A 173 -7.83 0.28 16.45
C LEU A 173 -6.84 -0.70 17.08
N PRO A 174 -5.79 -1.11 16.36
CA PRO A 174 -4.78 -2.01 16.93
C PRO A 174 -4.07 -1.35 18.12
N ASP A 175 -3.78 -2.14 19.14
CA ASP A 175 -3.02 -1.69 20.30
C ASP A 175 -1.56 -1.45 19.96
N TYR A 176 -0.96 -0.46 20.60
CA TYR A 176 0.47 -0.25 20.53
C TYR A 176 1.20 -1.11 21.55
N THR A 177 2.29 -1.72 21.11
CA THR A 177 3.13 -2.55 21.99
C THR A 177 4.14 -1.71 22.75
N THR A 178 4.47 -2.16 23.98
CA THR A 178 5.63 -1.61 24.74
C THR A 178 6.94 -2.32 24.39
N GLN A 179 6.88 -3.39 23.59
CA GLN A 179 8.01 -4.19 23.16
C GLN A 179 8.08 -4.27 21.63
N PRO A 180 8.46 -3.18 20.95
CA PRO A 180 8.58 -3.14 19.50
C PRO A 180 9.43 -4.27 18.93
N PHE A 181 9.09 -4.73 17.73
CA PHE A 181 9.83 -5.77 17.04
C PHE A 181 11.31 -5.40 16.84
N GLY A 182 11.61 -4.13 16.56
CA GLY A 182 12.98 -3.65 16.43
C GLY A 182 13.84 -3.83 17.69
N ARG A 183 13.24 -3.76 18.90
CA ARG A 183 13.97 -4.07 20.14
C ARG A 183 14.25 -5.57 20.29
N TRP A 184 13.32 -6.40 19.85
CA TRP A 184 13.48 -7.84 19.88
C TRP A 184 14.56 -8.28 18.89
N LYS A 185 14.47 -7.86 17.62
CA LYS A 185 15.45 -8.23 16.58
C LYS A 185 16.88 -7.83 16.93
N ALA A 186 17.07 -6.69 17.61
CA ALA A 186 18.39 -6.23 18.05
C ALA A 186 19.06 -7.15 19.09
N ARG A 187 18.28 -8.04 19.73
CA ARG A 187 18.75 -9.03 20.73
C ARG A 187 18.63 -10.45 20.23
N HIS A 188 18.01 -10.64 19.09
CA HIS A 188 17.81 -11.96 18.51
C HIS A 188 19.11 -12.49 17.93
N ALA A 189 19.47 -13.69 18.34
CA ALA A 189 20.58 -14.42 17.76
C ALA A 189 20.05 -15.20 16.55
N SER A 190 20.47 -14.81 15.36
CA SER A 190 20.17 -15.56 14.14
C SER A 190 20.80 -16.96 14.17
N LEU A 191 20.33 -17.87 13.31
CA LEU A 191 20.91 -19.20 13.12
C LEU A 191 22.44 -19.12 12.98
N ALA A 192 23.15 -20.00 13.69
CA ALA A 192 24.59 -20.14 13.53
C ALA A 192 24.93 -20.63 12.10
N GLU A 193 26.08 -20.22 11.56
CA GLU A 193 26.50 -20.53 10.18
C GLU A 193 26.37 -22.03 9.81
N GLY A 194 26.60 -22.93 10.73
CA GLY A 194 26.50 -24.40 10.50
C GLY A 194 25.05 -24.95 10.57
N GLN A 195 24.07 -24.15 10.94
CA GLN A 195 22.65 -24.55 11.04
C GLN A 195 21.84 -24.04 9.86
N ALA A 196 22.33 -23.04 9.15
CA ALA A 196 21.66 -22.47 8.00
C ALA A 196 21.73 -23.43 6.80
N ARG A 197 20.62 -23.69 6.17
CA ARG A 197 20.48 -24.53 4.96
C ARG A 197 19.72 -23.73 3.90
N PRO A 198 20.39 -22.78 3.22
CA PRO A 198 19.74 -22.05 2.15
C PRO A 198 19.42 -23.04 1.01
N GLU A 199 18.17 -23.11 0.64
CA GLU A 199 17.69 -23.87 -0.51
C GLU A 199 17.27 -22.90 -1.60
N GLU A 200 18.14 -22.75 -2.62
CA GLU A 200 17.82 -21.96 -3.80
C GLU A 200 16.73 -22.65 -4.61
N GLY A 201 15.80 -21.87 -5.12
CA GLY A 201 14.68 -22.36 -5.93
C GLY A 201 14.30 -21.34 -7.01
N GLU A 202 13.31 -21.68 -7.80
CA GLU A 202 12.78 -20.74 -8.79
C GLU A 202 12.21 -19.50 -8.08
N GLY A 203 12.84 -18.33 -8.30
CA GLY A 203 12.46 -17.05 -7.70
C GLY A 203 12.86 -16.83 -6.23
N THR A 204 13.75 -17.65 -5.68
CA THR A 204 14.30 -17.45 -4.32
C THR A 204 15.76 -17.82 -4.21
N THR A 205 16.50 -17.05 -3.42
CA THR A 205 17.90 -17.33 -3.06
C THR A 205 18.03 -18.26 -1.86
N GLY A 206 16.92 -18.62 -1.22
CA GLY A 206 16.90 -19.41 0.01
C GLY A 206 17.37 -18.65 1.26
N LYS A 207 17.60 -17.34 1.17
CA LYS A 207 18.00 -16.46 2.27
C LYS A 207 17.04 -15.29 2.35
N VAL A 208 16.55 -14.94 3.54
CA VAL A 208 15.48 -13.95 3.71
C VAL A 208 15.93 -12.78 4.57
N ALA A 209 15.73 -11.57 4.08
CA ALA A 209 15.82 -10.34 4.84
C ALA A 209 14.41 -9.84 5.17
N VAL A 210 14.04 -9.87 6.45
CA VAL A 210 12.72 -9.44 6.92
C VAL A 210 12.68 -7.93 7.04
N PHE A 211 11.78 -7.31 6.28
CA PHE A 211 11.39 -5.91 6.44
C PHE A 211 10.25 -5.80 7.45
N GLY A 212 10.59 -5.35 8.65
CA GLY A 212 9.71 -5.41 9.83
C GLY A 212 8.51 -4.45 9.82
N THR A 213 8.28 -3.68 8.80
CA THR A 213 7.17 -2.72 8.61
C THR A 213 6.78 -1.91 9.87
N CYS A 214 6.15 -0.76 9.73
CA CYS A 214 5.68 0.02 10.88
C CYS A 214 4.61 -0.72 11.70
N TYR A 215 3.72 -1.46 11.02
CA TYR A 215 2.65 -2.21 11.68
C TYR A 215 3.18 -3.34 12.56
N VAL A 216 4.07 -4.17 12.01
CA VAL A 216 4.70 -5.26 12.77
C VAL A 216 5.52 -4.71 13.92
N ASN A 217 6.26 -3.62 13.69
CA ASN A 217 7.11 -3.07 14.73
C ASN A 217 6.33 -2.54 15.93
N TYR A 218 5.26 -1.78 15.70
CA TYR A 218 4.61 -1.02 16.75
C TYR A 218 3.30 -1.62 17.27
N GLN A 219 2.65 -2.49 16.48
CA GLN A 219 1.32 -3.02 16.80
C GLN A 219 1.27 -4.55 16.88
N MET A 220 1.97 -5.26 15.99
CA MET A 220 1.95 -6.73 15.94
C MET A 220 3.35 -7.37 15.94
N PRO A 221 4.19 -7.15 16.96
CA PRO A 221 5.55 -7.71 17.01
C PRO A 221 5.58 -9.24 16.97
N GLU A 222 4.54 -9.89 17.45
CA GLU A 222 4.42 -11.35 17.42
C GLU A 222 4.38 -11.92 16.01
N LEU A 223 3.83 -11.17 15.04
CA LEU A 223 3.84 -11.57 13.63
C LEU A 223 5.29 -11.68 13.10
N GLY A 224 6.13 -10.68 13.39
CA GLY A 224 7.54 -10.71 13.01
C GLY A 224 8.33 -11.82 13.69
N ARG A 225 8.07 -12.04 14.99
CA ARG A 225 8.70 -13.11 15.78
C ARG A 225 8.32 -14.49 15.26
N SER A 226 7.04 -14.73 15.02
CA SER A 226 6.53 -16.01 14.50
C SER A 226 7.06 -16.30 13.11
N LEU A 227 7.09 -15.29 12.24
CA LEU A 227 7.68 -15.40 10.91
C LEU A 227 9.15 -15.81 10.98
N THR A 228 9.94 -15.12 11.80
CA THR A 228 11.36 -15.44 12.01
C THR A 228 11.52 -16.87 12.52
N ALA A 229 10.73 -17.27 13.53
CA ALA A 229 10.79 -18.61 14.09
C ALA A 229 10.45 -19.70 13.06
N VAL A 230 9.47 -19.47 12.16
CA VAL A 230 9.13 -20.41 11.09
C VAL A 230 10.26 -20.52 10.08
N LEU A 231 10.85 -19.41 9.65
CA LEU A 231 11.98 -19.43 8.72
C LEU A 231 13.17 -20.17 9.31
N GLU A 232 13.57 -19.85 10.53
CA GLU A 232 14.71 -20.47 11.22
C GLU A 232 14.47 -21.94 11.55
N HIS A 233 13.24 -22.33 11.89
CA HIS A 233 12.88 -23.74 12.09
C HIS A 233 13.11 -24.57 10.82
N ASN A 234 12.89 -23.98 9.67
CA ASN A 234 13.14 -24.60 8.38
C ASN A 234 14.60 -24.46 7.89
N GLY A 235 15.48 -23.91 8.71
CA GLY A 235 16.89 -23.73 8.37
C GLY A 235 17.16 -22.55 7.43
N ILE A 236 16.18 -21.71 7.17
CA ILE A 236 16.31 -20.55 6.29
C ILE A 236 17.05 -19.43 7.04
N PRO A 237 18.20 -18.95 6.53
CA PRO A 237 18.91 -17.82 7.15
C PRO A 237 18.06 -16.57 7.12
N VAL A 238 18.02 -15.86 8.26
CA VAL A 238 17.25 -14.62 8.39
C VAL A 238 18.17 -13.45 8.70
N ARG A 239 17.95 -12.34 8.01
CA ARG A 239 18.47 -11.01 8.35
C ARG A 239 17.31 -10.03 8.54
N PHE A 240 17.60 -8.84 9.02
CA PHE A 240 16.62 -7.79 9.23
C PHE A 240 17.07 -6.50 8.55
N ALA A 241 16.16 -5.76 7.96
CA ALA A 241 16.41 -4.37 7.61
C ALA A 241 16.81 -3.59 8.86
N GLU A 242 17.72 -2.62 8.72
CA GLU A 242 18.31 -1.95 9.89
C GLU A 242 17.28 -1.14 10.70
N LYS A 243 16.46 -0.36 10.01
CA LYS A 243 15.48 0.55 10.62
C LYS A 243 14.06 0.17 10.20
N GLU A 244 13.13 0.25 11.13
CA GLU A 244 11.70 0.12 10.87
C GLU A 244 11.17 1.47 10.39
N GLN A 245 10.91 1.57 9.09
CA GLN A 245 10.33 2.75 8.44
C GLN A 245 9.00 2.37 7.79
N CYS A 246 8.17 3.38 7.56
CA CYS A 246 6.97 3.20 6.76
C CYS A 246 7.35 3.03 5.28
N CYS A 247 6.72 2.06 4.60
CA CYS A 247 6.88 1.88 3.15
C CYS A 247 6.21 2.98 2.31
N GLY A 248 5.53 3.94 2.92
CA GLY A 248 4.85 5.01 2.19
C GLY A 248 3.43 4.69 1.72
N MET A 249 2.91 3.45 1.88
CA MET A 249 1.55 3.10 1.42
C MET A 249 0.45 4.04 1.92
N PRO A 250 0.42 4.49 3.20
CA PRO A 250 -0.60 5.45 3.63
C PRO A 250 -0.52 6.81 2.89
N ARG A 251 0.68 7.24 2.50
CA ARG A 251 0.85 8.44 1.67
C ARG A 251 0.44 8.20 0.22
N TRP A 252 0.73 7.00 -0.29
CA TRP A 252 0.26 6.56 -1.61
C TRP A 252 -1.26 6.62 -1.71
N GLU A 253 -1.96 6.12 -0.71
CA GLU A 253 -3.43 6.18 -0.63
C GLU A 253 -3.99 7.60 -0.56
N LEU A 254 -3.24 8.56 -0.04
CA LEU A 254 -3.59 9.99 -0.08
C LEU A 254 -3.27 10.67 -1.41
N GLY A 255 -2.39 10.09 -2.23
CA GLY A 255 -1.84 10.72 -3.41
C GLY A 255 -0.64 11.66 -3.14
N ASP A 256 -0.01 11.56 -1.96
CA ASP A 256 1.24 12.28 -1.60
C ASP A 256 2.45 11.61 -2.26
N LEU A 257 2.59 11.80 -3.58
CA LEU A 257 3.65 11.15 -4.37
C LEU A 257 5.06 11.60 -3.95
N ASP A 258 5.24 12.88 -3.59
CA ASP A 258 6.53 13.39 -3.10
C ASP A 258 6.91 12.74 -1.76
N GLY A 259 5.93 12.56 -0.86
CA GLY A 259 6.14 11.87 0.40
C GLY A 259 6.45 10.39 0.24
N VAL A 260 5.91 9.73 -0.80
CA VAL A 260 6.26 8.35 -1.16
C VAL A 260 7.66 8.27 -1.75
N ALA A 261 8.03 9.20 -2.64
CA ALA A 261 9.39 9.27 -3.19
C ALA A 261 10.43 9.45 -2.07
N GLY A 262 10.15 10.31 -1.07
CA GLY A 262 11.00 10.45 0.11
C GLY A 262 11.09 9.17 0.97
N ALA A 263 10.02 8.37 1.04
CA ALA A 263 10.07 7.07 1.72
C ALA A 263 10.94 6.06 0.96
N LEU A 264 10.85 6.05 -0.37
CA LEU A 264 11.70 5.24 -1.25
C LEU A 264 13.19 5.59 -1.06
N GLU A 265 13.54 6.87 -1.16
CA GLU A 265 14.90 7.36 -0.96
C GLU A 265 15.49 6.98 0.42
N ALA A 266 14.64 6.92 1.45
CA ALA A 266 15.07 6.54 2.79
C ALA A 266 15.20 5.02 2.99
N LEU A 267 14.46 4.20 2.22
CA LEU A 267 14.47 2.75 2.33
C LEU A 267 15.53 2.08 1.44
N MET A 268 15.76 2.56 0.23
CA MET A 268 16.69 1.93 -0.72
C MET A 268 18.08 1.69 -0.16
N PRO A 269 18.74 2.65 0.54
CA PRO A 269 20.06 2.42 1.12
C PRO A 269 20.14 1.27 2.13
N GLN A 270 19.01 0.81 2.65
CA GLN A 270 18.94 -0.32 3.58
C GLN A 270 18.64 -1.65 2.88
N LEU A 271 17.85 -1.61 1.80
CA LEU A 271 17.37 -2.81 1.12
C LEU A 271 18.31 -3.25 -0.02
N GLU A 272 18.81 -2.32 -0.81
CA GLU A 272 19.74 -2.62 -1.92
C GLU A 272 20.96 -3.46 -1.49
N PRO A 273 21.69 -3.11 -0.41
CA PRO A 273 22.82 -3.93 0.00
C PRO A 273 22.46 -5.36 0.42
N LEU A 274 21.22 -5.57 0.86
CA LEU A 274 20.72 -6.90 1.18
C LEU A 274 20.42 -7.70 -0.09
N VAL A 275 19.79 -7.05 -1.08
CA VAL A 275 19.51 -7.67 -2.39
C VAL A 275 20.81 -8.00 -3.11
N ASP A 276 21.77 -7.06 -3.16
CA ASP A 276 23.09 -7.26 -3.77
C ASP A 276 23.88 -8.40 -3.11
N ALA A 277 23.67 -8.63 -1.81
CA ALA A 277 24.23 -9.75 -1.07
C ALA A 277 23.43 -11.06 -1.23
N GLY A 278 22.43 -11.08 -2.13
CA GLY A 278 21.60 -12.24 -2.46
C GLY A 278 20.57 -12.58 -1.39
N TRP A 279 19.97 -11.60 -0.72
CA TRP A 279 18.87 -11.82 0.22
C TRP A 279 17.53 -11.44 -0.42
N ASP A 280 16.54 -12.31 -0.29
CA ASP A 280 15.17 -12.02 -0.69
C ASP A 280 14.51 -11.11 0.35
N ILE A 281 13.91 -10.01 -0.07
CA ILE A 281 13.19 -9.11 0.84
C ILE A 281 11.81 -9.65 1.12
N LEU A 282 11.50 -9.93 2.39
CA LEU A 282 10.20 -10.40 2.82
C LEU A 282 9.51 -9.34 3.69
N ALA A 283 8.37 -8.85 3.23
CA ALA A 283 7.48 -7.96 3.99
C ALA A 283 6.22 -8.73 4.44
N PRO A 284 5.98 -8.93 5.75
CA PRO A 284 4.85 -9.73 6.22
C PRO A 284 3.49 -9.02 6.12
N VAL A 285 3.47 -7.76 5.67
CA VAL A 285 2.25 -6.97 5.47
C VAL A 285 2.03 -6.80 3.97
N PRO A 286 0.89 -7.29 3.40
CA PRO A 286 0.64 -7.30 1.96
C PRO A 286 0.76 -5.92 1.28
N SER A 287 0.26 -4.86 1.92
CA SER A 287 0.36 -3.50 1.39
C SER A 287 1.81 -3.01 1.27
N CYS A 288 2.69 -3.39 2.22
CA CYS A 288 4.12 -3.08 2.13
C CYS A 288 4.82 -3.91 1.04
N ALA A 289 4.43 -5.18 0.88
CA ALA A 289 4.93 -6.02 -0.21
C ALA A 289 4.52 -5.45 -1.57
N LEU A 290 3.28 -4.97 -1.72
CA LEU A 290 2.80 -4.30 -2.94
C LEU A 290 3.63 -3.05 -3.25
N MET A 291 3.89 -2.20 -2.23
CA MET A 291 4.74 -1.02 -2.40
C MET A 291 6.12 -1.37 -2.92
N LEU A 292 6.80 -2.31 -2.27
CA LEU A 292 8.17 -2.71 -2.63
C LEU A 292 8.24 -3.38 -4.01
N ARG A 293 7.24 -4.19 -4.35
CA ARG A 293 7.26 -4.98 -5.58
C ARG A 293 6.79 -4.22 -6.82
N GLN A 294 5.78 -3.34 -6.67
CA GLN A 294 5.08 -2.77 -7.83
C GLN A 294 5.02 -1.25 -7.80
N GLU A 295 4.72 -0.64 -6.64
CA GLU A 295 4.37 0.78 -6.63
C GLU A 295 5.60 1.68 -6.74
N TYR A 296 6.69 1.30 -6.11
CA TYR A 296 7.94 2.05 -6.20
C TYR A 296 8.49 2.12 -7.63
N THR A 297 8.34 1.05 -8.41
CA THR A 297 8.78 1.05 -9.82
C THR A 297 8.01 2.05 -10.69
N ALA A 298 6.81 2.44 -10.26
CA ALA A 298 6.02 3.45 -10.97
C ALA A 298 6.53 4.86 -10.80
N LEU A 299 7.21 5.14 -9.69
CA LEU A 299 7.81 6.45 -9.39
C LEU A 299 9.21 6.60 -9.97
N ALA A 300 9.87 5.49 -10.28
CA ALA A 300 11.22 5.51 -10.83
C ALA A 300 11.25 6.12 -12.25
N PRO A 301 12.27 6.91 -12.58
CA PRO A 301 12.49 7.40 -13.95
C PRO A 301 12.61 6.23 -14.95
N GLU A 302 12.21 6.49 -16.21
CA GLU A 302 12.46 5.53 -17.28
C GLU A 302 13.97 5.31 -17.41
N GLY A 303 14.43 4.08 -17.24
CA GLY A 303 15.85 3.69 -17.32
C GLY A 303 16.49 3.28 -15.98
N GLU A 304 15.91 3.58 -14.83
CA GLU A 304 16.41 3.16 -13.49
C GLU A 304 15.67 1.94 -12.92
N ARG A 305 15.07 1.14 -13.81
CA ARG A 305 14.36 -0.08 -13.42
C ARG A 305 15.29 -1.27 -13.56
N GLY A 306 15.89 -1.66 -12.48
CA GLY A 306 16.62 -2.89 -12.34
C GLY A 306 15.87 -3.92 -11.50
#